data_9885913b323dd5525b89b7d11502a514
#
_entry.id   9885913b323dd5525b89b7d11502a514
#
_cell.length_a   1.000
_cell.length_b   1.000
_cell.length_c   1.000
_cell.angle_alpha   90.00
_cell.angle_beta   90.00
_cell.angle_gamma   90.00
#
_symmetry.space_group_name_H-M   'P 1'
#
loop_
_entity.id
_entity.type
_entity.pdbx_description
1 polymer ?
#
loop_
_entity_poly.entity_id
_entity_poly.type
_entity_poly.pdbx_seq_one_letter_code
_entity_poly.pdbx_strand_id
1 'polypeptide(L)'
;MLLGVVLLGLFVFYLWRVAKGDSEEPELVGVPHAIGTLPTVARRVTVISIVVLAAVVILLLAEQFANSLIAGGRAAGIDDFLLVHWLAPLASEAPEFVIAIIFAARGKAAMGVGVLLASKVNQWTALVVTLPVAHLIGGGGWALPLDGRQVEEFDLTATQTLLGVAMLIGLRFSGRWAAALVGLFAASFVLTTTEARWIISGIYIVLAVALLIGNSKLIPRTFAAPFRPFERE
;
A
#
# COMPACT_ATOMS: atom_id res chain seq x y z
N MET A 1 4.13 -16.40 12.97
CA MET A 1 5.01 -16.98 11.93
C MET A 1 4.26 -17.63 10.77
N LEU A 2 3.30 -18.55 10.97
CA LEU A 2 2.58 -19.18 9.87
C LEU A 2 1.92 -18.17 8.91
N LEU A 3 1.22 -17.17 9.46
CA LEU A 3 0.62 -16.09 8.68
C LEU A 3 1.67 -15.34 7.84
N GLY A 4 2.84 -15.05 8.42
CA GLY A 4 3.92 -14.38 7.69
C GLY A 4 4.43 -15.19 6.49
N VAL A 5 4.58 -16.50 6.64
CA VAL A 5 4.96 -17.38 5.52
C VAL A 5 3.89 -17.37 4.43
N VAL A 6 2.61 -17.40 4.79
CA VAL A 6 1.51 -17.31 3.83
C VAL A 6 1.53 -15.97 3.09
N LEU A 7 1.70 -14.85 3.81
CA LEU A 7 1.76 -13.52 3.20
C LEU A 7 2.96 -13.38 2.26
N LEU A 8 4.13 -13.89 2.66
CA LEU A 8 5.31 -13.91 1.78
C LEU A 8 5.09 -14.79 0.54
N GLY A 9 4.44 -15.95 0.70
CA GLY A 9 4.06 -16.81 -0.42
C GLY A 9 3.11 -16.10 -1.39
N LEU A 10 2.13 -15.36 -0.88
CA LEU A 10 1.22 -14.54 -1.69
C LEU A 10 1.98 -13.43 -2.44
N PHE A 11 2.95 -12.80 -1.79
CA PHE A 11 3.78 -11.77 -2.43
C PHE A 11 4.62 -12.34 -3.57
N VAL A 12 5.29 -13.47 -3.34
CA VAL A 12 6.08 -14.15 -4.37
C VAL A 12 5.19 -14.59 -5.53
N PHE A 13 3.99 -15.14 -5.24
CA PHE A 13 3.01 -15.50 -6.26
C PHE A 13 2.56 -14.28 -7.07
N TYR A 14 2.28 -13.16 -6.39
CA TYR A 14 1.94 -11.89 -7.06
C TYR A 14 3.04 -11.44 -8.00
N LEU A 15 4.30 -11.38 -7.53
CA LEU A 15 5.45 -10.98 -8.35
C LEU A 15 5.63 -11.91 -9.56
N TRP A 16 5.49 -13.22 -9.33
CA TRP A 16 5.59 -14.21 -10.40
C TRP A 16 4.49 -14.03 -11.46
N ARG A 17 3.27 -13.71 -11.04
CA ARG A 17 2.15 -13.43 -11.96
C ARG A 17 2.40 -12.14 -12.74
N VAL A 18 2.78 -11.07 -12.07
CA VAL A 18 3.11 -9.78 -12.74
C VAL A 18 4.25 -9.95 -13.74
N ALA A 19 5.30 -10.69 -13.39
CA ALA A 19 6.43 -10.94 -14.29
C ALA A 19 6.06 -11.78 -15.53
N LYS A 20 4.95 -12.54 -15.48
CA LYS A 20 4.44 -13.33 -16.62
C LYS A 20 3.38 -12.61 -17.45
N GLY A 21 2.83 -11.51 -16.93
CA GLY A 21 1.88 -10.69 -17.67
C GLY A 21 2.57 -9.99 -18.85
N ASP A 22 1.83 -9.80 -19.94
CA ASP A 22 2.28 -8.93 -21.01
C ASP A 22 2.33 -7.51 -20.43
N SER A 23 3.55 -7.01 -20.24
CA SER A 23 3.74 -5.61 -19.88
C SER A 23 3.64 -4.80 -21.17
N GLU A 24 2.66 -3.90 -21.26
CA GLU A 24 2.77 -2.80 -22.23
C GLU A 24 4.15 -2.16 -22.01
N GLU A 25 4.89 -1.95 -23.08
CA GLU A 25 6.18 -1.28 -22.99
C GLU A 25 5.96 0.09 -22.33
N PRO A 26 6.61 0.35 -21.18
CA PRO A 26 6.39 1.63 -20.50
C PRO A 26 6.85 2.77 -21.41
N GLU A 27 6.00 3.76 -21.63
CA GLU A 27 6.39 5.02 -22.27
C GLU A 27 7.43 5.73 -21.38
N LEU A 28 8.70 5.37 -21.57
CA LEU A 28 9.80 5.97 -20.83
C LEU A 28 10.04 7.40 -21.31
N VAL A 29 10.03 8.36 -20.39
CA VAL A 29 10.27 9.79 -20.70
C VAL A 29 11.39 10.31 -19.79
N GLY A 30 12.25 11.16 -20.32
CA GLY A 30 13.35 11.78 -19.57
C GLY A 30 14.47 10.81 -19.20
N VAL A 31 14.93 10.83 -17.96
CA VAL A 31 16.05 10.00 -17.48
C VAL A 31 15.81 8.50 -17.67
N PRO A 32 14.63 7.93 -17.36
CA PRO A 32 14.34 6.53 -17.66
C PRO A 32 14.49 6.17 -19.13
N HIS A 33 14.08 7.06 -20.05
CA HIS A 33 14.26 6.85 -21.48
C HIS A 33 15.75 6.81 -21.85
N ALA A 34 16.55 7.77 -21.35
CA ALA A 34 17.98 7.79 -21.60
C ALA A 34 18.69 6.52 -21.08
N ILE A 35 18.30 6.00 -19.92
CA ILE A 35 18.81 4.73 -19.38
C ILE A 35 18.34 3.56 -20.27
N GLY A 36 17.09 3.59 -20.75
CA GLY A 36 16.52 2.55 -21.62
C GLY A 36 17.27 2.38 -22.94
N THR A 37 17.83 3.45 -23.50
CA THR A 37 18.63 3.43 -24.75
C THR A 37 20.05 2.90 -24.61
N LEU A 38 20.53 2.69 -23.36
CA LEU A 38 21.87 2.14 -23.13
C LEU A 38 21.98 0.68 -23.56
N PRO A 39 23.18 0.21 -23.96
CA PRO A 39 23.45 -1.19 -24.16
C PRO A 39 23.10 -2.02 -22.93
N THR A 40 22.65 -3.26 -23.11
CA THR A 40 22.07 -4.10 -22.03
C THR A 40 22.93 -4.17 -20.78
N VAL A 41 24.25 -4.33 -20.91
CA VAL A 41 25.17 -4.39 -19.76
C VAL A 41 25.22 -3.05 -19.04
N ALA A 42 25.44 -1.94 -19.78
CA ALA A 42 25.51 -0.60 -19.21
C ALA A 42 24.18 -0.23 -18.51
N ARG A 43 23.05 -0.53 -19.15
CA ARG A 43 21.73 -0.31 -18.59
C ARG A 43 21.55 -1.06 -17.25
N ARG A 44 21.89 -2.35 -17.20
CA ARG A 44 21.79 -3.15 -15.96
C ARG A 44 22.69 -2.61 -14.86
N VAL A 45 23.93 -2.30 -15.18
CA VAL A 45 24.88 -1.72 -14.21
C VAL A 45 24.37 -0.39 -13.68
N THR A 46 23.91 0.50 -14.57
CA THR A 46 23.34 1.82 -14.16
C THR A 46 22.14 1.64 -13.23
N VAL A 47 21.17 0.79 -13.60
CA VAL A 47 19.99 0.55 -12.77
C VAL A 47 20.37 -0.04 -11.41
N ILE A 48 21.22 -1.07 -11.39
CA ILE A 48 21.67 -1.68 -10.12
C ILE A 48 22.41 -0.66 -9.26
N SER A 49 23.29 0.15 -9.84
CA SER A 49 24.03 1.18 -9.10
C SER A 49 23.10 2.23 -8.49
N ILE A 50 22.10 2.68 -9.23
CA ILE A 50 21.11 3.63 -8.71
C ILE A 50 20.30 3.01 -7.57
N VAL A 51 19.86 1.77 -7.71
CA VAL A 51 19.11 1.06 -6.66
C VAL A 51 19.95 0.88 -5.41
N VAL A 52 21.19 0.44 -5.56
CA VAL A 52 22.13 0.27 -4.41
C VAL A 52 22.41 1.61 -3.74
N LEU A 53 22.68 2.66 -4.52
CA LEU A 53 22.91 4.01 -3.99
C LEU A 53 21.66 4.50 -3.22
N ALA A 54 20.47 4.36 -3.78
CA ALA A 54 19.23 4.74 -3.11
C ALA A 54 19.04 3.95 -1.81
N ALA A 55 19.27 2.64 -1.80
CA ALA A 55 19.19 1.82 -0.60
C ALA A 55 20.17 2.27 0.49
N VAL A 56 21.42 2.56 0.12
CA VAL A 56 22.44 3.07 1.06
C VAL A 56 22.01 4.43 1.64
N VAL A 57 21.55 5.35 0.80
CA VAL A 57 21.08 6.67 1.26
C VAL A 57 19.89 6.52 2.21
N ILE A 58 18.93 5.68 1.90
CA ILE A 58 17.77 5.42 2.77
C ILE A 58 18.23 4.84 4.11
N LEU A 59 19.10 3.83 4.12
CA LEU A 59 19.60 3.21 5.35
C LEU A 59 20.36 4.19 6.23
N LEU A 60 21.16 5.08 5.64
CA LEU A 60 21.93 6.07 6.38
C LEU A 60 21.08 7.22 6.94
N LEU A 61 19.99 7.58 6.26
CA LEU A 61 19.17 8.74 6.62
C LEU A 61 17.87 8.38 7.34
N ALA A 62 17.44 7.12 7.35
CA ALA A 62 16.15 6.71 7.89
C ALA A 62 15.98 7.09 9.37
N GLU A 63 16.99 6.85 10.20
CA GLU A 63 16.94 7.19 11.62
C GLU A 63 16.91 8.70 11.85
N GLN A 64 17.75 9.45 11.11
CA GLN A 64 17.78 10.92 11.20
C GLN A 64 16.47 11.53 10.73
N PHE A 65 15.88 10.99 9.67
CA PHE A 65 14.57 11.40 9.17
C PHE A 65 13.48 11.16 10.22
N ALA A 66 13.43 9.97 10.80
CA ALA A 66 12.43 9.63 11.83
C ALA A 66 12.55 10.55 13.05
N ASN A 67 13.77 10.76 13.56
CA ASN A 67 14.03 11.64 14.70
C ASN A 67 13.67 13.10 14.40
N SER A 68 14.00 13.59 13.21
CA SER A 68 13.67 14.95 12.79
C SER A 68 12.16 15.16 12.64
N LEU A 69 11.47 14.15 12.13
CA LEU A 69 10.01 14.16 11.97
C LEU A 69 9.31 14.23 13.33
N ILE A 70 9.75 13.42 14.31
CA ILE A 70 9.23 13.43 15.66
C ILE A 70 9.51 14.76 16.35
N ALA A 71 10.74 15.27 16.26
CA ALA A 71 11.12 16.54 16.86
C ALA A 71 10.34 17.73 16.26
N GLY A 72 10.21 17.79 14.94
CA GLY A 72 9.43 18.81 14.25
C GLY A 72 7.95 18.79 14.60
N GLY A 73 7.38 17.60 14.70
CA GLY A 73 5.99 17.44 15.06
C GLY A 73 5.69 17.83 16.50
N ARG A 74 6.55 17.44 17.45
CA ARG A 74 6.46 17.90 18.85
C ARG A 74 6.55 19.41 18.97
N ALA A 75 7.45 20.04 18.22
CA ALA A 75 7.56 21.49 18.16
C ALA A 75 6.29 22.15 17.59
N ALA A 76 5.57 21.48 16.71
CA ALA A 76 4.28 21.92 16.18
C ALA A 76 3.08 21.56 17.07
N GLY A 77 3.30 20.93 18.23
CA GLY A 77 2.23 20.51 19.15
C GLY A 77 1.44 19.29 18.67
N ILE A 78 1.99 18.51 17.73
CA ILE A 78 1.34 17.30 17.20
C ILE A 78 1.72 16.13 18.10
N ASP A 79 0.73 15.33 18.48
CA ASP A 79 0.92 14.10 19.25
C ASP A 79 1.81 13.10 18.52
N ASP A 80 2.77 12.48 19.24
CA ASP A 80 3.74 11.54 18.66
C ASP A 80 3.08 10.38 17.90
N PHE A 81 1.93 9.93 18.37
CA PHE A 81 1.18 8.89 17.71
C PHE A 81 0.66 9.33 16.34
N LEU A 82 0.12 10.55 16.25
CA LEU A 82 -0.34 11.13 14.99
C LEU A 82 0.83 11.34 14.02
N LEU A 83 2.00 11.71 14.51
CA LEU A 83 3.19 11.86 13.70
C LEU A 83 3.61 10.56 13.03
N VAL A 84 3.71 9.49 13.83
CA VAL A 84 4.14 8.18 13.31
C VAL A 84 3.04 7.56 12.44
N HIS A 85 1.78 7.71 12.86
CA HIS A 85 0.66 7.08 12.17
C HIS A 85 0.27 7.75 10.86
N TRP A 86 0.52 9.07 10.75
CA TRP A 86 0.03 9.88 9.62
C TRP A 86 1.14 10.54 8.81
N LEU A 87 2.01 11.28 9.48
CA LEU A 87 2.99 12.09 8.78
C LEU A 87 4.10 11.23 8.17
N ALA A 88 4.53 10.18 8.86
CA ALA A 88 5.53 9.26 8.33
C ALA A 88 5.03 8.49 7.09
N PRO A 89 3.81 7.87 7.08
CA PRO A 89 3.25 7.27 5.88
C PRO A 89 3.03 8.25 4.74
N LEU A 90 2.50 9.44 5.00
CA LEU A 90 2.32 10.47 3.97
C LEU A 90 3.65 10.86 3.33
N ALA A 91 4.70 11.02 4.12
CA ALA A 91 6.02 11.37 3.60
C ALA A 91 6.65 10.23 2.80
N SER A 92 6.53 8.99 3.28
CA SER A 92 7.12 7.81 2.63
C SER A 92 6.36 7.38 1.36
N GLU A 93 5.03 7.58 1.33
CA GLU A 93 4.17 7.21 0.20
C GLU A 93 3.88 8.39 -0.76
N ALA A 94 4.42 9.58 -0.47
CA ALA A 94 4.23 10.77 -1.32
C ALA A 94 4.58 10.52 -2.80
N PRO A 95 5.68 9.80 -3.16
CA PRO A 95 6.01 9.54 -4.55
C PRO A 95 4.90 8.75 -5.28
N GLU A 96 4.32 7.73 -4.64
CA GLU A 96 3.24 6.92 -5.21
C GLU A 96 1.98 7.76 -5.43
N PHE A 97 1.63 8.63 -4.47
CA PHE A 97 0.51 9.56 -4.62
C PHE A 97 0.72 10.53 -5.79
N VAL A 98 1.91 11.12 -5.90
CA VAL A 98 2.23 12.04 -7.00
C VAL A 98 2.12 11.34 -8.34
N ILE A 99 2.68 10.13 -8.48
CA ILE A 99 2.61 9.35 -9.71
C ILE A 99 1.15 8.99 -10.04
N ALA A 100 0.36 8.53 -9.06
CA ALA A 100 -1.03 8.19 -9.26
C ALA A 100 -1.87 9.39 -9.71
N ILE A 101 -1.65 10.56 -9.10
CA ILE A 101 -2.31 11.81 -9.48
C ILE A 101 -1.94 12.22 -10.90
N ILE A 102 -0.66 12.14 -11.28
CA ILE A 102 -0.20 12.46 -12.64
C ILE A 102 -0.86 11.53 -13.67
N PHE A 103 -0.94 10.22 -13.41
CA PHE A 103 -1.63 9.29 -14.31
C PHE A 103 -3.13 9.61 -14.40
N ALA A 104 -3.78 9.86 -13.28
CA ALA A 104 -5.21 10.22 -13.26
C ALA A 104 -5.48 11.52 -14.05
N ALA A 105 -4.65 12.56 -13.86
CA ALA A 105 -4.75 13.83 -14.58
C ALA A 105 -4.52 13.69 -16.10
N ARG A 106 -3.75 12.68 -16.50
CA ARG A 106 -3.52 12.35 -17.92
C ARG A 106 -4.57 11.39 -18.51
N GLY A 107 -5.67 11.12 -17.78
CA GLY A 107 -6.72 10.20 -18.23
C GLY A 107 -6.36 8.71 -18.10
N LYS A 108 -5.18 8.37 -17.55
CA LYS A 108 -4.70 6.99 -17.32
C LYS A 108 -5.01 6.54 -15.87
N ALA A 109 -6.24 6.74 -15.41
CA ALA A 109 -6.63 6.48 -14.02
C ALA A 109 -6.41 5.02 -13.58
N ALA A 110 -6.60 4.05 -14.48
CA ALA A 110 -6.35 2.64 -14.20
C ALA A 110 -4.88 2.37 -13.83
N MET A 111 -3.93 3.02 -14.52
CA MET A 111 -2.50 2.93 -14.19
C MET A 111 -2.20 3.53 -12.82
N GLY A 112 -2.80 4.70 -12.50
CA GLY A 112 -2.66 5.31 -11.18
C GLY A 112 -3.16 4.41 -10.05
N VAL A 113 -4.33 3.81 -10.21
CA VAL A 113 -4.86 2.82 -9.25
C VAL A 113 -3.95 1.60 -9.17
N GLY A 114 -3.41 1.13 -10.29
CA GLY A 114 -2.47 0.01 -10.35
C GLY A 114 -1.20 0.25 -9.51
N VAL A 115 -0.61 1.45 -9.59
CA VAL A 115 0.56 1.84 -8.76
C VAL A 115 0.21 1.78 -7.27
N LEU A 116 -0.93 2.36 -6.86
CA LEU A 116 -1.35 2.35 -5.47
C LEU A 116 -1.65 0.92 -4.96
N LEU A 117 -2.26 0.07 -5.79
CA LEU A 117 -2.53 -1.32 -5.44
C LEU A 117 -1.23 -2.12 -5.29
N ALA A 118 -0.27 -1.95 -6.20
CA ALA A 118 1.02 -2.61 -6.12
C ALA A 118 1.77 -2.24 -4.83
N SER A 119 1.76 -0.95 -4.46
CA SER A 119 2.32 -0.47 -3.19
C SER A 119 1.62 -1.13 -1.99
N LYS A 120 0.28 -1.19 -1.99
CA LYS A 120 -0.48 -1.82 -0.90
C LYS A 120 -0.23 -3.33 -0.80
N VAL A 121 -0.12 -4.04 -1.92
CA VAL A 121 0.25 -5.47 -1.89
C VAL A 121 1.61 -5.65 -1.23
N ASN A 122 2.61 -4.84 -1.59
CA ASN A 122 3.93 -4.88 -0.97
C ASN A 122 3.87 -4.62 0.54
N GLN A 123 3.15 -3.58 0.97
CA GLN A 123 3.01 -3.19 2.37
C GLN A 123 2.32 -4.28 3.22
N TRP A 124 1.20 -4.82 2.74
CA TRP A 124 0.40 -5.80 3.48
C TRP A 124 0.92 -7.24 3.39
N THR A 125 1.96 -7.47 2.61
CA THR A 125 2.60 -8.79 2.50
C THR A 125 4.07 -8.73 2.94
N ALA A 126 4.96 -8.26 2.09
CA ALA A 126 6.40 -8.27 2.38
C ALA A 126 6.75 -7.41 3.60
N LEU A 127 6.27 -6.15 3.67
CA LEU A 127 6.63 -5.24 4.76
C LEU A 127 6.08 -5.73 6.12
N VAL A 128 4.81 -6.15 6.18
CA VAL A 128 4.20 -6.65 7.43
C VAL A 128 4.96 -7.87 7.98
N VAL A 129 5.51 -8.72 7.11
CA VAL A 129 6.31 -9.89 7.53
C VAL A 129 7.67 -9.49 8.09
N THR A 130 8.26 -8.39 7.62
CA THR A 130 9.58 -7.95 8.12
C THR A 130 9.54 -7.48 9.56
N LEU A 131 8.41 -6.94 10.04
CA LEU A 131 8.28 -6.41 11.40
C LEU A 131 8.47 -7.48 12.49
N PRO A 132 7.73 -8.62 12.48
CA PRO A 132 7.97 -9.70 13.44
C PRO A 132 9.38 -10.31 13.33
N VAL A 133 9.93 -10.37 12.11
CA VAL A 133 11.30 -10.88 11.90
C VAL A 133 12.32 -9.94 12.52
N ALA A 134 12.20 -8.64 12.31
CA ALA A 134 13.08 -7.64 12.90
C ALA A 134 12.98 -7.64 14.44
N HIS A 135 11.75 -7.77 14.98
CA HIS A 135 11.52 -7.88 16.42
C HIS A 135 12.21 -9.11 17.02
N LEU A 136 12.12 -10.26 16.35
CA LEU A 136 12.79 -11.49 16.78
C LEU A 136 14.31 -11.36 16.75
N ILE A 137 14.87 -10.78 15.68
CA ILE A 137 16.33 -10.56 15.55
C ILE A 137 16.81 -9.57 16.63
N GLY A 138 15.98 -8.58 17.00
CA GLY A 138 16.26 -7.63 18.08
C GLY A 138 16.14 -8.22 19.50
N GLY A 139 15.93 -9.53 19.65
CA GLY A 139 15.80 -10.21 20.94
C GLY A 139 14.38 -10.24 21.50
N GLY A 140 13.39 -9.86 20.71
CA GLY A 140 11.97 -9.95 21.08
C GLY A 140 11.37 -11.35 20.89
N GLY A 141 10.10 -11.49 21.22
CA GLY A 141 9.34 -12.75 21.07
C GLY A 141 8.86 -13.00 19.63
N TRP A 142 8.18 -14.14 19.45
CA TRP A 142 7.62 -14.56 18.15
C TRP A 142 6.40 -13.74 17.70
N ALA A 143 5.87 -12.89 18.55
CA ALA A 143 4.74 -12.02 18.27
C ALA A 143 5.05 -10.59 18.73
N LEU A 144 4.59 -9.61 17.97
CA LEU A 144 4.61 -8.21 18.38
C LEU A 144 3.50 -8.00 19.40
N PRO A 145 3.81 -7.52 20.63
CA PRO A 145 2.78 -7.12 21.56
C PRO A 145 2.10 -5.86 21.03
N LEU A 146 0.79 -5.90 20.89
CA LEU A 146 -0.03 -4.74 20.52
C LEU A 146 -0.75 -4.22 21.74
N ASP A 147 -0.75 -2.90 21.94
CA ASP A 147 -1.62 -2.25 22.91
C ASP A 147 -3.05 -2.08 22.38
N GLY A 148 -3.98 -1.67 23.26
CA GLY A 148 -5.39 -1.52 22.88
C GLY A 148 -5.61 -0.53 21.74
N ARG A 149 -4.85 0.57 21.70
CA ARG A 149 -4.94 1.59 20.64
C ARG A 149 -4.42 1.05 19.31
N GLN A 150 -3.33 0.30 19.32
CA GLN A 150 -2.80 -0.34 18.11
C GLN A 150 -3.78 -1.38 17.54
N VAL A 151 -4.49 -2.12 18.39
CA VAL A 151 -5.53 -3.06 17.94
C VAL A 151 -6.68 -2.32 17.27
N GLU A 152 -7.15 -1.20 17.85
CA GLU A 152 -8.20 -0.35 17.23
C GLU A 152 -7.78 0.17 15.85
N GLU A 153 -6.56 0.68 15.73
CA GLU A 153 -6.04 1.20 14.46
C GLU A 153 -5.87 0.10 13.41
N PHE A 154 -5.45 -1.08 13.86
CA PHE A 154 -5.34 -2.24 12.98
C PHE A 154 -6.71 -2.68 12.45
N ASP A 155 -7.72 -2.74 13.31
CA ASP A 155 -9.09 -3.05 12.94
C ASP A 155 -9.68 -2.02 11.98
N LEU A 156 -9.52 -0.73 12.28
CA LEU A 156 -9.98 0.37 11.43
C LEU A 156 -9.34 0.29 10.03
N THR A 157 -8.05 0.04 9.96
CA THR A 157 -7.33 -0.09 8.69
C THR A 157 -7.75 -1.34 7.92
N ALA A 158 -7.96 -2.46 8.60
CA ALA A 158 -8.41 -3.71 7.98
C ALA A 158 -9.82 -3.57 7.39
N THR A 159 -10.74 -2.98 8.14
CA THR A 159 -12.14 -2.77 7.69
C THR A 159 -12.23 -1.75 6.57
N GLN A 160 -11.44 -0.68 6.60
CA GLN A 160 -11.30 0.28 5.51
C GLN A 160 -10.75 -0.39 4.24
N THR A 161 -9.73 -1.24 4.39
CA THR A 161 -9.16 -2.00 3.27
C THR A 161 -10.19 -2.96 2.67
N LEU A 162 -10.97 -3.62 3.52
CA LEU A 162 -12.06 -4.50 3.07
C LEU A 162 -13.08 -3.75 2.21
N LEU A 163 -13.47 -2.53 2.61
CA LEU A 163 -14.35 -1.68 1.81
C LEU A 163 -13.69 -1.31 0.48
N GLY A 164 -12.41 -0.90 0.50
CA GLY A 164 -11.65 -0.58 -0.71
C GLY A 164 -11.60 -1.75 -1.70
N VAL A 165 -11.32 -2.96 -1.21
CA VAL A 165 -11.32 -4.18 -2.03
C VAL A 165 -12.72 -4.47 -2.59
N ALA A 166 -13.78 -4.34 -1.77
CA ALA A 166 -15.15 -4.55 -2.21
C ALA A 166 -15.57 -3.58 -3.33
N MET A 167 -15.10 -2.34 -3.29
CA MET A 167 -15.30 -1.34 -4.36
C MET A 167 -14.58 -1.70 -5.66
N LEU A 168 -13.41 -2.33 -5.57
CA LEU A 168 -12.57 -2.69 -6.72
C LEU A 168 -12.97 -4.00 -7.40
N ILE A 169 -13.74 -4.86 -6.75
CA ILE A 169 -14.15 -6.17 -7.31
C ILE A 169 -14.86 -6.03 -8.66
N GLY A 170 -15.63 -4.95 -8.84
CA GLY A 170 -16.32 -4.67 -10.09
C GLY A 170 -15.46 -4.00 -11.17
N LEU A 171 -14.17 -3.73 -10.90
CA LEU A 171 -13.26 -2.95 -11.76
C LEU A 171 -13.84 -1.58 -12.17
N ARG A 172 -14.81 -1.07 -11.41
CA ARG A 172 -15.48 0.21 -11.65
C ARG A 172 -15.43 1.03 -10.35
N PHE A 173 -14.46 1.92 -10.26
CA PHE A 173 -14.33 2.83 -9.13
C PHE A 173 -15.08 4.13 -9.44
N SER A 174 -16.25 4.33 -8.83
CA SER A 174 -17.05 5.53 -9.05
C SER A 174 -16.64 6.67 -8.11
N GLY A 175 -16.77 7.92 -8.57
CA GLY A 175 -16.48 9.10 -7.76
C GLY A 175 -17.32 9.18 -6.46
N ARG A 176 -18.53 8.62 -6.44
CA ARG A 176 -19.37 8.57 -5.23
C ARG A 176 -18.76 7.69 -4.16
N TRP A 177 -18.25 6.52 -4.54
CA TRP A 177 -17.56 5.60 -3.63
C TRP A 177 -16.23 6.15 -3.17
N ALA A 178 -15.49 6.82 -4.08
CA ALA A 178 -14.27 7.53 -3.70
C ALA A 178 -14.55 8.61 -2.64
N ALA A 179 -15.58 9.43 -2.86
CA ALA A 179 -16.00 10.45 -1.91
C ALA A 179 -16.44 9.87 -0.56
N ALA A 180 -17.18 8.74 -0.57
CA ALA A 180 -17.57 8.04 0.65
C ALA A 180 -16.36 7.53 1.43
N LEU A 181 -15.37 6.94 0.74
CA LEU A 181 -14.15 6.45 1.37
C LEU A 181 -13.35 7.60 2.00
N VAL A 182 -13.15 8.70 1.24
CA VAL A 182 -12.46 9.90 1.74
C VAL A 182 -13.21 10.53 2.91
N GLY A 183 -14.55 10.61 2.85
CA GLY A 183 -15.37 11.17 3.92
C GLY A 183 -15.29 10.35 5.20
N LEU A 184 -15.39 9.02 5.13
CA LEU A 184 -15.24 8.14 6.28
C LEU A 184 -13.81 8.18 6.85
N PHE A 185 -12.82 8.24 5.97
CA PHE A 185 -11.44 8.40 6.36
C PHE A 185 -11.21 9.73 7.10
N ALA A 186 -11.69 10.84 6.55
CA ALA A 186 -11.63 12.14 7.22
C ALA A 186 -12.38 12.15 8.57
N ALA A 187 -13.51 11.46 8.66
CA ALA A 187 -14.23 11.29 9.91
C ALA A 187 -13.43 10.56 10.97
N SER A 188 -12.63 9.55 10.60
CA SER A 188 -11.76 8.82 11.53
C SER A 188 -10.65 9.70 12.12
N PHE A 189 -10.29 10.79 11.49
CA PHE A 189 -9.36 11.80 12.01
C PHE A 189 -9.95 12.69 13.08
N VAL A 190 -11.20 13.10 12.86
CA VAL A 190 -11.89 14.03 13.75
C VAL A 190 -12.44 13.28 14.96
N LEU A 191 -12.91 12.05 14.74
CA LEU A 191 -13.52 11.20 15.76
C LEU A 191 -12.47 10.25 16.34
N THR A 192 -11.70 10.73 17.32
CA THR A 192 -10.55 10.01 17.90
C THR A 192 -10.90 9.12 19.09
N THR A 193 -12.16 9.09 19.52
CA THR A 193 -12.58 8.23 20.65
C THR A 193 -12.67 6.76 20.21
N THR A 194 -12.33 5.85 21.10
CA THR A 194 -12.43 4.39 20.88
C THR A 194 -13.80 3.97 20.37
N GLU A 195 -14.88 4.50 20.96
CA GLU A 195 -16.24 4.19 20.57
C GLU A 195 -16.54 4.63 19.13
N ALA A 196 -16.12 5.84 18.76
CA ALA A 196 -16.32 6.37 17.41
C ALA A 196 -15.56 5.53 16.35
N ARG A 197 -14.36 5.06 16.68
CA ARG A 197 -13.56 4.20 15.80
C ARG A 197 -14.22 2.85 15.55
N TRP A 198 -14.76 2.21 16.59
CA TRP A 198 -15.52 0.97 16.45
C TRP A 198 -16.80 1.18 15.61
N ILE A 199 -17.48 2.33 15.77
CA ILE A 199 -18.64 2.66 14.94
C ILE A 199 -18.24 2.83 13.48
N ILE A 200 -17.13 3.54 13.21
CA ILE A 200 -16.62 3.73 11.84
C ILE A 200 -16.21 2.40 11.21
N SER A 201 -15.50 1.54 11.96
CA SER A 201 -15.17 0.18 11.52
C SER A 201 -16.44 -0.62 11.17
N GLY A 202 -17.47 -0.54 12.01
CA GLY A 202 -18.77 -1.15 11.72
C GLY A 202 -19.40 -0.64 10.44
N ILE A 203 -19.35 0.67 10.19
CA ILE A 203 -19.84 1.28 8.93
C ILE A 203 -19.05 0.75 7.74
N TYR A 204 -17.72 0.68 7.83
CA TYR A 204 -16.88 0.09 6.77
C TYR A 204 -17.29 -1.35 6.45
N ILE A 205 -17.51 -2.18 7.47
CA ILE A 205 -17.92 -3.59 7.30
C ILE A 205 -19.31 -3.65 6.62
N VAL A 206 -20.28 -2.90 7.10
CA VAL A 206 -21.64 -2.92 6.53
C VAL A 206 -21.63 -2.52 5.06
N LEU A 207 -20.93 -1.44 4.70
CA LEU A 207 -20.80 -1.01 3.31
C LEU A 207 -20.04 -2.03 2.46
N ALA A 208 -18.96 -2.61 2.98
CA ALA A 208 -18.21 -3.65 2.27
C ALA A 208 -19.07 -4.87 1.99
N VAL A 209 -19.80 -5.38 3.00
CA VAL A 209 -20.71 -6.52 2.86
C VAL A 209 -21.82 -6.24 1.87
N ALA A 210 -22.44 -5.06 1.92
CA ALA A 210 -23.48 -4.64 0.98
C ALA A 210 -22.95 -4.64 -0.47
N LEU A 211 -21.72 -4.13 -0.70
CA LEU A 211 -21.10 -4.15 -2.01
C LEU A 211 -20.74 -5.58 -2.47
N LEU A 212 -20.22 -6.40 -1.57
CA LEU A 212 -19.88 -7.80 -1.88
C LEU A 212 -21.14 -8.61 -2.26
N ILE A 213 -22.25 -8.41 -1.55
CA ILE A 213 -23.52 -9.04 -1.88
C ILE A 213 -24.02 -8.55 -3.26
N GLY A 214 -23.99 -7.24 -3.49
CA GLY A 214 -24.39 -6.65 -4.78
C GLY A 214 -23.53 -7.14 -5.96
N ASN A 215 -22.25 -7.42 -5.71
CA ASN A 215 -21.28 -7.89 -6.71
C ASN A 215 -20.99 -9.39 -6.61
N SER A 216 -21.81 -10.19 -5.92
CA SER A 216 -21.57 -11.60 -5.61
C SER A 216 -21.24 -12.46 -6.84
N LYS A 217 -21.83 -12.15 -8.00
CA LYS A 217 -21.57 -12.84 -9.28
C LYS A 217 -20.17 -12.59 -9.84
N LEU A 218 -19.53 -11.47 -9.45
CA LEU A 218 -18.19 -11.11 -9.91
C LEU A 218 -17.10 -11.73 -9.03
N ILE A 219 -17.40 -12.01 -7.77
CA ILE A 219 -16.44 -12.55 -6.80
C ILE A 219 -15.71 -13.80 -7.33
N PRO A 220 -16.39 -14.88 -7.80
CA PRO A 220 -15.70 -16.07 -8.28
C PRO A 220 -14.79 -15.78 -9.48
N ARG A 221 -15.22 -14.86 -10.36
CA ARG A 221 -14.44 -14.46 -11.55
C ARG A 221 -13.18 -13.72 -11.16
N THR A 222 -13.27 -12.80 -10.19
CA THR A 222 -12.14 -12.01 -9.69
C THR A 222 -11.12 -12.92 -8.98
N PHE A 223 -11.57 -13.83 -8.13
CA PHE A 223 -10.67 -14.79 -7.47
C PHE A 223 -10.07 -15.83 -8.42
N ALA A 224 -10.74 -16.17 -9.51
CA ALA A 224 -10.20 -17.06 -10.52
C ALA A 224 -9.22 -16.37 -11.49
N ALA A 225 -9.28 -15.03 -11.61
CA ALA A 225 -8.46 -14.28 -12.57
C ALA A 225 -6.94 -14.52 -12.40
N PRO A 226 -6.36 -14.56 -11.19
CA PRO A 226 -4.93 -14.84 -11.02
C PRO A 226 -4.48 -16.22 -11.48
N PHE A 227 -5.40 -17.17 -11.66
CA PHE A 227 -5.09 -18.56 -12.05
C PHE A 227 -5.39 -18.83 -13.53
N ARG A 228 -5.98 -17.86 -14.25
CA ARG A 228 -6.23 -17.98 -15.69
C ARG A 228 -4.96 -17.71 -16.48
N PRO A 229 -4.76 -18.40 -17.62
CA PRO A 229 -3.72 -18.03 -18.58
C PRO A 229 -3.94 -16.58 -19.04
N PHE A 230 -2.87 -15.87 -19.31
CA PHE A 230 -2.97 -14.59 -20.02
C PHE A 230 -3.42 -14.90 -21.45
N GLU A 231 -4.54 -14.35 -21.89
CA GLU A 231 -4.95 -14.38 -23.30
C GLU A 231 -3.99 -13.42 -24.02
N ARG A 232 -3.17 -13.97 -24.92
CA ARG A 232 -2.35 -13.16 -25.82
C ARG A 232 -3.28 -12.66 -26.93
N GLU A 233 -3.57 -11.38 -26.93
CA GLU A 233 -4.16 -10.71 -28.09
C GLU A 233 -3.12 -10.50 -29.19
#